data_f46f3ec27dbbd532b8f156f387086b83
#
_entry.id   f46f3ec27dbbd532b8f156f387086b83
#
_cell.length_a   1.000
_cell.length_b   1.000
_cell.length_c   1.000
_cell.angle_alpha   90.00
_cell.angle_beta   90.00
_cell.angle_gamma   90.00
#
_symmetry.space_group_name_H-M   'P 1'
#
loop_
_entity.id
_entity.type
_entity.pdbx_description
1 polymer ?
#
loop_
_entity_poly.entity_id
_entity_poly.type
_entity_poly.pdbx_seq_one_letter_code
_entity_poly.pdbx_strand_id
1 'polypeptide(L)'
;MNSPASRRVRTIAWGAIPVVLTGALVSLDHIPGTDVSLTVPYAAEGPGPTVDTLGEVDGTQVVDVQAPKTYDTDGHLNMTTVSVRTNMTLAQALGRWMMTDDTIVPIDTVIPQNMSDKEVEESNKQAFTQSESAATVAAMDYLHLPVKITIAEVLDEGAAQGTLKKDDVITCLLYTS
;
A
#
# COMPACT_ATOMS: atom_id res chain seq x y z
N MET A 1 27.13 55.97 15.48
CA MET A 1 28.31 55.06 15.51
C MET A 1 27.81 53.63 15.67
N ASN A 2 27.78 52.88 14.57
CA ASN A 2 27.37 51.45 14.64
C ASN A 2 28.53 50.63 15.17
N SER A 3 28.37 49.98 16.31
CA SER A 3 29.42 49.17 16.94
C SER A 3 29.79 47.98 16.00
N PRO A 4 31.04 47.52 16.00
CA PRO A 4 31.47 46.39 15.17
C PRO A 4 30.66 45.10 15.42
N ALA A 5 30.10 44.94 16.61
CA ALA A 5 29.19 43.86 16.96
C ALA A 5 27.88 43.86 16.17
N SER A 6 27.29 45.05 15.95
CA SER A 6 26.04 45.15 15.19
C SER A 6 26.20 44.83 13.69
N ARG A 7 27.38 45.10 13.12
CA ARG A 7 27.68 44.72 11.74
C ARG A 7 27.81 43.17 11.60
N ARG A 8 28.51 42.53 12.53
CA ARG A 8 28.64 41.06 12.53
C ARG A 8 27.29 40.35 12.66
N VAL A 9 26.45 40.81 13.60
CA VAL A 9 25.11 40.26 13.79
C VAL A 9 24.25 40.43 12.53
N ARG A 10 24.32 41.58 11.86
CA ARG A 10 23.57 41.84 10.63
C ARG A 10 24.06 40.96 9.47
N THR A 11 25.35 40.73 9.34
CA THR A 11 25.89 39.84 8.29
C THR A 11 25.50 38.38 8.54
N ILE A 12 25.57 37.92 9.79
CA ILE A 12 25.13 36.59 10.16
C ILE A 12 23.62 36.42 9.91
N ALA A 13 22.79 37.39 10.31
CA ALA A 13 21.36 37.34 10.08
C ALA A 13 21.00 37.29 8.60
N TRP A 14 21.64 38.12 7.76
CA TRP A 14 21.44 38.09 6.30
C TRP A 14 21.89 36.76 5.66
N GLY A 15 22.96 36.13 6.17
CA GLY A 15 23.41 34.82 5.73
C GLY A 15 22.54 33.67 6.22
N ALA A 16 21.92 33.79 7.41
CA ALA A 16 21.05 32.77 7.99
C ALA A 16 19.67 32.71 7.32
N ILE A 17 19.12 33.84 6.88
CA ILE A 17 17.78 33.90 6.27
C ILE A 17 17.62 32.92 5.10
N PRO A 18 18.48 32.89 4.05
CA PRO A 18 18.31 31.96 2.95
C PRO A 18 18.46 30.49 3.41
N VAL A 19 19.32 30.19 4.37
CA VAL A 19 19.48 28.83 4.92
C VAL A 19 18.21 28.38 5.62
N VAL A 20 17.63 29.24 6.46
CA VAL A 20 16.39 28.95 7.17
C VAL A 20 15.22 28.81 6.18
N LEU A 21 15.13 29.69 5.19
CA LEU A 21 14.08 29.59 4.16
C LEU A 21 14.21 28.31 3.33
N THR A 22 15.42 27.94 2.90
CA THR A 22 15.64 26.70 2.18
C THR A 22 15.30 25.49 3.05
N GLY A 23 15.74 25.48 4.31
CA GLY A 23 15.39 24.44 5.27
C GLY A 23 13.89 24.30 5.47
N ALA A 24 13.17 25.42 5.57
CA ALA A 24 11.73 25.43 5.67
C ALA A 24 11.07 24.85 4.40
N LEU A 25 11.46 25.31 3.20
CA LEU A 25 10.92 24.82 1.94
C LEU A 25 11.13 23.31 1.73
N VAL A 26 12.27 22.79 2.15
CA VAL A 26 12.60 21.35 2.02
C VAL A 26 11.82 20.51 3.03
N SER A 27 11.44 21.08 4.17
CA SER A 27 10.77 20.38 5.28
C SER A 27 9.24 20.51 5.29
N LEU A 28 8.69 21.50 4.58
CA LEU A 28 7.25 21.71 4.51
C LEU A 28 6.62 20.81 3.44
N ASP A 29 5.42 20.32 3.71
CA ASP A 29 4.58 19.56 2.79
C ASP A 29 3.76 20.44 1.85
N HIS A 30 3.48 21.68 2.27
CA HIS A 30 2.78 22.69 1.48
C HIS A 30 3.26 24.10 1.85
N ILE A 31 3.00 25.08 0.99
CA ILE A 31 3.26 26.48 1.29
C ILE A 31 2.14 27.01 2.18
N PRO A 32 2.43 27.51 3.41
CA PRO A 32 1.41 28.01 4.32
C PRO A 32 0.51 29.08 3.68
N GLY A 33 -0.81 28.89 3.74
CA GLY A 33 -1.79 29.81 3.17
C GLY A 33 -2.05 29.65 1.67
N THR A 34 -1.55 28.57 1.05
CA THR A 34 -1.80 28.23 -0.35
C THR A 34 -2.07 26.72 -0.50
N ASP A 35 -2.65 26.30 -1.63
CA ASP A 35 -2.86 24.89 -1.98
C ASP A 35 -1.66 24.29 -2.73
N VAL A 36 -0.50 24.94 -2.71
CA VAL A 36 0.69 24.46 -3.39
C VAL A 36 1.38 23.40 -2.55
N SER A 37 1.36 22.15 -3.03
CA SER A 37 2.07 21.04 -2.43
C SER A 37 3.57 21.13 -2.72
N LEU A 38 4.38 20.86 -1.71
CA LEU A 38 5.85 20.76 -1.77
C LEU A 38 6.33 19.31 -1.61
N THR A 39 5.40 18.33 -1.69
CA THR A 39 5.75 16.91 -1.64
C THR A 39 6.43 16.48 -2.93
N VAL A 40 7.32 15.50 -2.82
CA VAL A 40 8.01 14.94 -3.98
C VAL A 40 7.15 13.87 -4.66
N PRO A 41 7.23 13.73 -6.01
CA PRO A 41 6.47 12.72 -6.76
C PRO A 41 7.13 11.32 -6.66
N TYR A 42 7.51 10.95 -5.45
CA TYR A 42 8.17 9.69 -5.14
C TYR A 42 7.52 9.03 -3.93
N ALA A 43 7.56 7.70 -3.94
CA ALA A 43 7.20 6.85 -2.80
C ALA A 43 8.47 6.21 -2.23
N ALA A 44 8.47 5.94 -0.92
CA ALA A 44 9.50 5.13 -0.27
C ALA A 44 8.90 3.76 0.03
N GLU A 45 9.52 2.72 -0.51
CA GLU A 45 9.21 1.33 -0.24
C GLU A 45 10.27 0.75 0.69
N GLY A 46 9.83 0.18 1.78
CA GLY A 46 10.72 -0.41 2.78
C GLY A 46 10.11 -1.64 3.44
N PRO A 47 10.88 -2.31 4.31
CA PRO A 47 10.37 -3.44 5.05
C PRO A 47 9.18 -3.01 5.93
N GLY A 48 8.09 -3.72 5.80
CA GLY A 48 6.93 -3.59 6.69
C GLY A 48 7.06 -4.52 7.90
N PRO A 49 6.06 -4.51 8.80
CA PRO A 49 6.01 -5.44 9.91
C PRO A 49 5.93 -6.88 9.43
N THR A 50 6.61 -7.77 10.15
CA THR A 50 6.49 -9.21 9.97
C THR A 50 5.55 -9.77 11.02
N VAL A 51 4.57 -10.56 10.61
CA VAL A 51 3.55 -11.12 11.47
C VAL A 51 3.62 -12.64 11.40
N ASP A 52 3.71 -13.31 12.56
CA ASP A 52 3.55 -14.76 12.63
C ASP A 52 2.07 -15.12 12.48
N THR A 53 1.73 -15.76 11.37
CA THR A 53 0.34 -16.13 11.06
C THR A 53 -0.20 -17.23 11.94
N LEU A 54 0.68 -18.00 12.61
CA LEU A 54 0.29 -19.02 13.59
C LEU A 54 0.24 -18.48 15.03
N GLY A 55 0.60 -17.21 15.21
CA GLY A 55 0.62 -16.52 16.49
C GLY A 55 -0.58 -15.61 16.74
N GLU A 56 -0.42 -14.78 17.74
CA GLU A 56 -1.42 -13.77 18.13
C GLU A 56 -0.86 -12.36 17.95
N VAL A 57 -1.74 -11.44 17.54
CA VAL A 57 -1.47 -10.00 17.53
C VAL A 57 -2.53 -9.32 18.39
N ASP A 58 -2.10 -8.55 19.37
CA ASP A 58 -2.99 -7.86 20.33
C ASP A 58 -4.02 -8.78 20.99
N GLY A 59 -3.63 -10.04 21.28
CA GLY A 59 -4.47 -11.03 21.92
C GLY A 59 -5.52 -11.67 21.00
N THR A 60 -5.39 -11.46 19.69
CA THR A 60 -6.25 -12.08 18.68
C THR A 60 -5.41 -12.98 17.78
N GLN A 61 -5.85 -14.22 17.56
CA GLN A 61 -5.19 -15.11 16.59
C GLN A 61 -5.24 -14.50 15.20
N VAL A 62 -4.09 -14.53 14.51
CA VAL A 62 -3.98 -13.99 13.14
C VAL A 62 -4.77 -14.86 12.17
N VAL A 63 -4.71 -16.17 12.32
CA VAL A 63 -5.48 -17.14 11.54
C VAL A 63 -6.32 -17.99 12.49
N ASP A 64 -7.63 -17.87 12.42
CA ASP A 64 -8.58 -18.73 13.14
C ASP A 64 -8.93 -19.94 12.28
N VAL A 65 -8.56 -21.15 12.75
CA VAL A 65 -8.79 -22.40 12.02
C VAL A 65 -10.00 -23.11 12.61
N GLN A 66 -11.13 -23.04 11.92
CA GLN A 66 -12.37 -23.74 12.28
C GLN A 66 -12.42 -25.10 11.56
N ALA A 67 -11.82 -26.12 12.15
CA ALA A 67 -11.82 -27.48 11.60
C ALA A 67 -12.22 -28.49 12.66
N PRO A 68 -12.82 -29.64 12.25
CA PRO A 68 -13.19 -30.72 13.18
C PRO A 68 -11.99 -31.30 13.92
N LYS A 69 -10.80 -31.19 13.36
CA LYS A 69 -9.55 -31.63 13.95
C LYS A 69 -8.43 -30.68 13.50
N THR A 70 -7.70 -30.15 14.45
CA THR A 70 -6.46 -29.42 14.25
C THR A 70 -5.29 -30.22 14.77
N TYR A 71 -4.11 -29.95 14.26
CA TYR A 71 -2.85 -30.57 14.69
C TYR A 71 -1.98 -29.49 15.32
N ASP A 72 -1.31 -29.84 16.40
CA ASP A 72 -0.29 -28.95 16.97
C ASP A 72 0.88 -28.87 15.98
N THR A 73 1.27 -27.68 15.65
CA THR A 73 2.40 -27.41 14.74
C THR A 73 3.51 -26.72 15.52
N ASP A 74 4.74 -27.20 15.37
CA ASP A 74 5.92 -26.54 15.88
C ASP A 74 6.49 -25.64 14.76
N GLY A 75 6.77 -24.38 15.07
CA GLY A 75 7.39 -23.45 14.13
C GLY A 75 6.62 -22.15 13.94
N HIS A 76 7.11 -21.34 13.02
CA HIS A 76 6.58 -20.02 12.72
C HIS A 76 6.34 -19.87 11.22
N LEU A 77 5.19 -19.38 10.83
CA LEU A 77 4.87 -19.03 9.46
C LEU A 77 4.73 -17.50 9.36
N ASN A 78 5.82 -16.85 8.99
CA ASN A 78 5.87 -15.40 8.98
C ASN A 78 5.37 -14.83 7.66
N MET A 79 4.37 -13.98 7.74
CA MET A 79 3.92 -13.10 6.67
C MET A 79 4.75 -11.82 6.70
N THR A 80 5.46 -11.53 5.62
CA THR A 80 6.20 -10.28 5.43
C THR A 80 5.36 -9.28 4.66
N THR A 81 5.46 -8.01 5.03
CA THR A 81 4.77 -6.93 4.34
C THR A 81 5.75 -5.88 3.84
N VAL A 82 5.32 -5.09 2.86
CA VAL A 82 6.06 -3.93 2.36
C VAL A 82 5.36 -2.67 2.85
N SER A 83 6.12 -1.77 3.44
CA SER A 83 5.64 -0.46 3.85
C SER A 83 5.84 0.53 2.70
N VAL A 84 4.76 1.14 2.24
CA VAL A 84 4.81 2.19 1.20
C VAL A 84 4.44 3.53 1.83
N ARG A 85 5.28 4.54 1.62
CA ARG A 85 5.05 5.90 2.13
C ARG A 85 5.04 6.87 0.97
N THR A 86 3.96 7.61 0.86
CA THR A 86 3.71 8.63 -0.16
C THR A 86 3.61 10.02 0.48
N ASN A 87 3.46 11.05 -0.32
CA ASN A 87 3.30 12.43 0.13
C ASN A 87 4.45 12.93 1.03
N MET A 88 5.67 12.49 0.72
CA MET A 88 6.86 12.87 1.48
C MET A 88 7.37 14.25 1.08
N THR A 89 7.88 14.99 2.06
CA THR A 89 8.71 16.18 1.78
C THR A 89 10.06 15.78 1.20
N LEU A 90 10.77 16.70 0.57
CA LEU A 90 12.10 16.42 0.06
C LEU A 90 13.07 16.01 1.18
N ALA A 91 12.96 16.62 2.37
CA ALA A 91 13.79 16.22 3.52
C ALA A 91 13.51 14.78 3.97
N GLN A 92 12.23 14.38 4.00
CA GLN A 92 11.85 13.01 4.33
C GLN A 92 12.35 12.00 3.31
N ALA A 93 12.19 12.31 2.02
CA ALA A 93 12.67 11.43 0.95
C ALA A 93 14.19 11.25 1.00
N LEU A 94 14.96 12.33 1.15
CA LEU A 94 16.41 12.26 1.29
C LEU A 94 16.84 11.55 2.57
N GLY A 95 16.17 11.83 3.68
CA GLY A 95 16.46 11.17 4.96
C GLY A 95 16.27 9.66 4.89
N ARG A 96 15.17 9.21 4.27
CA ARG A 96 14.90 7.80 4.07
C ARG A 96 15.92 7.15 3.14
N TRP A 97 16.21 7.76 2.02
CA TRP A 97 17.20 7.26 1.07
C TRP A 97 18.60 7.10 1.68
N MET A 98 19.00 8.02 2.58
CA MET A 98 20.35 8.03 3.16
C MET A 98 20.48 7.24 4.47
N MET A 99 19.40 7.10 5.23
CA MET A 99 19.46 6.62 6.63
C MET A 99 18.64 5.34 6.88
N THR A 100 17.86 4.88 5.90
CA THR A 100 17.06 3.66 6.00
C THR A 100 17.33 2.75 4.82
N ASP A 101 16.84 1.51 4.88
CA ASP A 101 16.91 0.53 3.79
C ASP A 101 15.75 0.72 2.78
N ASP A 102 15.09 1.88 2.81
CA ASP A 102 13.98 2.17 1.90
C ASP A 102 14.49 2.43 0.48
N THR A 103 13.77 1.92 -0.50
CA THR A 103 13.97 2.23 -1.92
C THR A 103 13.05 3.36 -2.32
N ILE A 104 13.60 4.39 -2.96
CA ILE A 104 12.81 5.51 -3.49
C ILE A 104 12.42 5.21 -4.92
N VAL A 105 11.12 5.15 -5.18
CA VAL A 105 10.55 4.84 -6.50
C VAL A 105 9.61 5.96 -6.95
N PRO A 106 9.42 6.17 -8.27
CA PRO A 106 8.41 7.10 -8.77
C PRO A 106 7.02 6.71 -8.28
N ILE A 107 6.19 7.67 -7.87
CA ILE A 107 4.87 7.40 -7.28
C ILE A 107 3.93 6.66 -8.25
N ASP A 108 4.09 6.88 -9.54
CA ASP A 108 3.28 6.25 -10.59
C ASP A 108 3.56 4.74 -10.75
N THR A 109 4.67 4.24 -10.21
CA THR A 109 4.94 2.80 -10.17
C THR A 109 4.16 2.09 -9.07
N VAL A 110 3.72 2.82 -8.05
CA VAL A 110 3.00 2.29 -6.88
C VAL A 110 1.52 2.60 -6.95
N ILE A 111 1.19 3.82 -7.36
CA ILE A 111 -0.19 4.30 -7.50
C ILE A 111 -0.41 4.67 -8.97
N PRO A 112 -1.26 3.95 -9.72
CA PRO A 112 -1.59 4.31 -11.09
C PRO A 112 -2.17 5.72 -11.17
N GLN A 113 -1.65 6.55 -12.06
CA GLN A 113 -1.96 7.98 -12.15
C GLN A 113 -3.44 8.32 -12.44
N ASN A 114 -4.26 7.32 -12.82
CA ASN A 114 -5.66 7.51 -13.21
C ASN A 114 -6.64 6.89 -12.22
N MET A 115 -6.19 6.50 -11.03
CA MET A 115 -7.04 5.90 -10.01
C MET A 115 -7.13 6.81 -8.80
N SER A 116 -8.34 7.03 -8.31
CA SER A 116 -8.57 7.66 -7.01
C SER A 116 -8.22 6.70 -5.87
N ASP A 117 -8.01 7.23 -4.67
CA ASP A 117 -7.72 6.40 -3.47
C ASP A 117 -8.79 5.33 -3.25
N LYS A 118 -10.06 5.62 -3.54
CA LYS A 118 -11.16 4.65 -3.47
C LYS A 118 -11.05 3.53 -4.50
N GLU A 119 -10.69 3.85 -5.74
CA GLU A 119 -10.50 2.85 -6.79
C GLU A 119 -9.30 1.95 -6.49
N VAL A 120 -8.24 2.50 -5.90
CA VAL A 120 -7.08 1.72 -5.41
C VAL A 120 -7.51 0.77 -4.29
N GLU A 121 -8.29 1.25 -3.31
CA GLU A 121 -8.82 0.43 -2.23
C GLU A 121 -9.74 -0.69 -2.74
N GLU A 122 -10.64 -0.39 -3.65
CA GLU A 122 -11.54 -1.37 -4.30
C GLU A 122 -10.75 -2.40 -5.10
N SER A 123 -9.74 -1.97 -5.87
CA SER A 123 -8.85 -2.87 -6.63
C SER A 123 -8.08 -3.80 -5.71
N ASN A 124 -7.53 -3.29 -4.61
CA ASN A 124 -6.83 -4.09 -3.62
C ASN A 124 -7.77 -5.11 -2.96
N LYS A 125 -8.98 -4.71 -2.61
CA LYS A 125 -10.00 -5.61 -2.05
C LYS A 125 -10.39 -6.71 -3.04
N GLN A 126 -10.56 -6.38 -4.31
CA GLN A 126 -10.83 -7.37 -5.36
C GLN A 126 -9.67 -8.35 -5.53
N ALA A 127 -8.43 -7.85 -5.59
CA ALA A 127 -7.23 -8.69 -5.69
C ALA A 127 -7.10 -9.65 -4.50
N PHE A 128 -7.42 -9.17 -3.29
CA PHE A 128 -7.43 -9.99 -2.08
C PHE A 128 -8.50 -11.10 -2.17
N THR A 129 -9.73 -10.76 -2.53
CA THR A 129 -10.83 -11.74 -2.70
C THR A 129 -10.52 -12.77 -3.78
N GLN A 130 -9.89 -12.35 -4.89
CA GLN A 130 -9.43 -13.28 -5.93
C GLN A 130 -8.35 -14.24 -5.40
N SER A 131 -7.41 -13.73 -4.60
CA SER A 131 -6.37 -14.54 -3.99
C SER A 131 -6.93 -15.60 -3.04
N GLU A 132 -7.89 -15.23 -2.19
CA GLU A 132 -8.60 -16.18 -1.31
C GLU A 132 -9.36 -17.25 -2.10
N SER A 133 -10.06 -16.83 -3.15
CA SER A 133 -10.78 -17.75 -4.02
C SER A 133 -9.84 -18.72 -4.74
N ALA A 134 -8.72 -18.23 -5.26
CA ALA A 134 -7.70 -19.03 -5.91
C ALA A 134 -7.05 -20.04 -4.94
N ALA A 135 -6.76 -19.62 -3.71
CA ALA A 135 -6.23 -20.51 -2.68
C ALA A 135 -7.24 -21.61 -2.31
N THR A 136 -8.52 -21.26 -2.21
CA THR A 136 -9.60 -22.22 -1.95
C THR A 136 -9.71 -23.25 -3.09
N VAL A 137 -9.70 -22.79 -4.35
CA VAL A 137 -9.74 -23.69 -5.52
C VAL A 137 -8.53 -24.62 -5.54
N ALA A 138 -7.33 -24.10 -5.28
CA ALA A 138 -6.11 -24.89 -5.23
C ALA A 138 -6.16 -25.97 -4.14
N ALA A 139 -6.68 -25.63 -2.95
CA ALA A 139 -6.85 -26.58 -1.86
C ALA A 139 -7.88 -27.66 -2.19
N MET A 140 -9.00 -27.30 -2.82
CA MET A 140 -10.03 -28.23 -3.25
C MET A 140 -9.51 -29.18 -4.35
N ASP A 141 -8.74 -28.66 -5.31
CA ASP A 141 -8.11 -29.47 -6.36
C ASP A 141 -7.11 -30.48 -5.77
N TYR A 142 -6.27 -30.04 -4.84
CA TYR A 142 -5.33 -30.92 -4.14
C TYR A 142 -6.05 -32.06 -3.39
N LEU A 143 -7.20 -31.77 -2.80
CA LEU A 143 -8.03 -32.75 -2.07
C LEU A 143 -8.95 -33.56 -3.00
N HIS A 144 -8.91 -33.34 -4.32
CA HIS A 144 -9.81 -33.96 -5.31
C HIS A 144 -11.30 -33.75 -5.01
N LEU A 145 -11.64 -32.59 -4.44
CA LEU A 145 -13.01 -32.21 -4.13
C LEU A 145 -13.63 -31.43 -5.29
N PRO A 146 -14.94 -31.57 -5.54
CA PRO A 146 -15.59 -30.88 -6.65
C PRO A 146 -15.65 -29.38 -6.38
N VAL A 147 -15.23 -28.58 -7.36
CA VAL A 147 -15.32 -27.12 -7.34
C VAL A 147 -16.51 -26.66 -8.16
N LYS A 148 -17.28 -25.73 -7.64
CA LYS A 148 -18.34 -25.02 -8.38
C LYS A 148 -17.95 -23.56 -8.54
N ILE A 149 -17.99 -23.07 -9.77
CA ILE A 149 -17.76 -21.66 -10.06
C ILE A 149 -19.11 -20.98 -10.06
N THR A 150 -19.31 -20.01 -9.18
CA THR A 150 -20.54 -19.25 -9.05
C THR A 150 -20.27 -17.80 -9.38
N ILE A 151 -21.19 -17.15 -10.11
CA ILE A 151 -21.10 -15.72 -10.44
C ILE A 151 -21.39 -14.91 -9.16
N ALA A 152 -20.38 -14.19 -8.65
CA ALA A 152 -20.54 -13.35 -7.49
C ALA A 152 -21.27 -12.04 -7.82
N GLU A 153 -20.93 -11.44 -8.97
CA GLU A 153 -21.48 -10.17 -9.43
C GLU A 153 -21.36 -10.04 -10.94
N VAL A 154 -22.28 -9.36 -11.56
CA VAL A 154 -22.23 -8.97 -12.98
C VAL A 154 -22.09 -7.46 -13.03
N LEU A 155 -21.00 -6.98 -13.65
CA LEU A 155 -20.74 -5.55 -13.77
C LEU A 155 -21.79 -4.88 -14.67
N ASP A 156 -22.27 -3.74 -14.24
CA ASP A 156 -23.09 -2.86 -15.06
C ASP A 156 -22.27 -2.43 -16.29
N GLU A 157 -22.87 -2.48 -17.46
CA GLU A 157 -22.23 -2.22 -18.76
C GLU A 157 -21.18 -3.29 -19.20
N GLY A 158 -21.06 -4.41 -18.48
CA GLY A 158 -20.20 -5.53 -18.88
C GLY A 158 -20.84 -6.40 -19.98
N ALA A 159 -20.02 -7.11 -20.76
CA ALA A 159 -20.49 -8.01 -21.83
C ALA A 159 -21.42 -9.14 -21.34
N ALA A 160 -21.39 -9.46 -20.06
CA ALA A 160 -22.24 -10.47 -19.44
C ALA A 160 -23.60 -9.93 -18.96
N GLN A 161 -23.81 -8.61 -19.01
CA GLN A 161 -25.06 -7.99 -18.57
C GLN A 161 -26.25 -8.52 -19.36
N GLY A 162 -27.28 -8.92 -18.64
CA GLY A 162 -28.51 -9.49 -19.23
C GLY A 162 -28.39 -10.97 -19.64
N THR A 163 -27.18 -11.54 -19.66
CA THR A 163 -26.95 -12.95 -20.01
C THR A 163 -26.68 -13.79 -18.76
N LEU A 164 -25.84 -13.30 -17.86
CA LEU A 164 -25.52 -13.92 -16.58
C LEU A 164 -26.16 -13.15 -15.44
N LYS A 165 -26.42 -13.83 -14.33
CA LYS A 165 -26.94 -13.25 -13.11
C LYS A 165 -26.07 -13.68 -11.92
N LYS A 166 -26.16 -12.90 -10.87
CA LYS A 166 -25.58 -13.29 -9.57
C LYS A 166 -26.14 -14.68 -9.17
N ASP A 167 -25.26 -15.49 -8.59
CA ASP A 167 -25.53 -16.87 -8.14
C ASP A 167 -25.71 -17.91 -9.26
N ASP A 168 -25.56 -17.54 -10.54
CA ASP A 168 -25.48 -18.51 -11.63
C ASP A 168 -24.26 -19.40 -11.45
N VAL A 169 -24.42 -20.70 -11.66
CA VAL A 169 -23.34 -21.70 -11.58
C VAL A 169 -22.84 -22.03 -12.99
N ILE A 170 -21.55 -21.82 -13.21
CA ILE A 170 -20.92 -22.23 -14.46
C ILE A 170 -20.61 -23.72 -14.38
N THR A 171 -21.29 -24.52 -15.19
CA THR A 171 -21.16 -25.98 -15.23
C THR A 171 -20.19 -26.45 -16.30
N CYS A 172 -20.01 -25.68 -17.38
CA CYS A 172 -19.12 -26.00 -18.48
C CYS A 172 -18.67 -24.75 -19.21
N LEU A 173 -17.38 -24.64 -19.48
CA LEU A 173 -16.80 -23.66 -20.40
C LEU A 173 -16.53 -24.41 -21.72
N LEU A 174 -17.49 -24.42 -22.63
CA LEU A 174 -17.29 -24.98 -23.97
C LEU A 174 -16.52 -23.96 -24.81
N TYR A 175 -15.34 -24.33 -25.24
CA TYR A 175 -14.68 -23.70 -26.37
C TYR A 175 -15.44 -24.10 -27.63
N THR A 176 -16.20 -23.20 -28.22
CA THR A 176 -16.62 -23.35 -29.61
C THR A 176 -15.48 -22.82 -30.47
N SER A 177 -14.74 -23.75 -31.08
CA SER A 177 -13.79 -23.44 -32.15
C SER A 177 -14.49 -22.90 -33.38
#